data_eefe8079004e91b945f0562eb6601fbe
#
_entry.id   eefe8079004e91b945f0562eb6601fbe
#
_cell.length_a   1.000
_cell.length_b   1.000
_cell.length_c   1.000
_cell.angle_alpha   90.00
_cell.angle_beta   90.00
_cell.angle_gamma   90.00
#
_symmetry.space_group_name_H-M   'P 1'
#
loop_
_entity.id
_entity.type
_entity.pdbx_description
1 polymer ?
#
loop_
_entity_poly.entity_id
_entity_poly.type
_entity_poly.pdbx_seq_one_letter_code
_entity_poly.pdbx_strand_id
1 'polypeptide(L)'
;KNKGKVDGRLEGDHGGSAGILRSGKVSTWEGGQRVPAVFWAPGRIRPNTTCKTMASTLDILPTFTTLAGAKTPKDRDLDGEDISRLLAGRFDEARMEKVYYYYLRTTLQAVRQGKWKLHLPRPAKRPWLAPFAKNKHIHPKDDAAFGEPLLYDLEGDVSETTNVAQANPKVVKQLLAIAE
;
A
#
# COMPACT_ATOMS: atom_id res chain seq x y z
N LYS A 1 -14.80 -2.51 -33.09
CA LYS A 1 -15.14 -2.90 -31.71
C LYS A 1 -14.50 -1.88 -30.81
N ASN A 2 -15.29 -0.93 -30.28
CA ASN A 2 -14.83 0.07 -29.33
C ASN A 2 -14.46 -0.65 -28.03
N LYS A 3 -13.18 -0.72 -27.73
CA LYS A 3 -12.72 -1.02 -26.36
C LYS A 3 -12.93 0.25 -25.56
N GLY A 4 -13.90 0.25 -24.67
CA GLY A 4 -14.26 1.41 -23.86
C GLY A 4 -13.08 1.87 -23.03
N LYS A 5 -12.77 3.15 -23.06
CA LYS A 5 -11.85 3.78 -22.11
C LYS A 5 -12.68 4.10 -20.87
N VAL A 6 -12.46 3.41 -19.78
CA VAL A 6 -12.98 3.78 -18.48
C VAL A 6 -11.84 4.51 -17.74
N ASP A 7 -12.07 5.77 -17.44
CA ASP A 7 -11.20 6.63 -16.59
C ASP A 7 -9.73 6.78 -17.03
N GLY A 8 -9.45 6.72 -18.32
CA GLY A 8 -8.06 6.82 -18.81
C GLY A 8 -7.17 5.65 -18.45
N ARG A 9 -7.71 4.58 -17.89
CA ARG A 9 -7.03 3.31 -17.62
C ARG A 9 -6.99 2.50 -18.90
N LEU A 10 -5.85 1.88 -19.15
CA LEU A 10 -5.75 0.91 -20.24
C LEU A 10 -6.58 -0.32 -19.85
N GLU A 11 -7.72 -0.50 -20.50
CA GLU A 11 -8.47 -1.75 -20.41
C GLU A 11 -7.63 -2.89 -20.99
N GLY A 12 -7.55 -3.95 -20.25
CA GLY A 12 -7.13 -5.25 -20.72
C GLY A 12 -5.73 -5.62 -20.31
N ASP A 13 -5.61 -6.77 -19.86
CA ASP A 13 -4.55 -7.70 -19.55
C ASP A 13 -4.33 -7.99 -18.05
N HIS A 14 -4.98 -7.30 -17.12
CA HIS A 14 -4.82 -7.57 -15.68
C HIS A 14 -6.02 -8.24 -15.00
N GLY A 15 -7.12 -8.45 -15.71
CA GLY A 15 -8.28 -9.17 -15.20
C GLY A 15 -8.83 -8.60 -13.90
N GLY A 16 -9.16 -7.31 -13.87
CA GLY A 16 -9.75 -6.69 -12.69
C GLY A 16 -9.71 -5.17 -12.72
N SER A 17 -10.32 -4.55 -11.71
CA SER A 17 -10.33 -3.11 -11.52
C SER A 17 -9.93 -2.77 -10.08
N ALA A 18 -9.04 -1.80 -9.90
CA ALA A 18 -8.73 -1.23 -8.60
C ALA A 18 -9.81 -0.22 -8.11
N GLY A 19 -10.92 -0.09 -8.84
CA GLY A 19 -12.00 0.85 -8.50
C GLY A 19 -11.50 2.29 -8.52
N ILE A 20 -11.71 3.01 -7.42
CA ILE A 20 -11.30 4.40 -7.25
C ILE A 20 -9.82 4.57 -6.93
N LEU A 21 -9.10 3.48 -6.63
CA LEU A 21 -7.69 3.55 -6.26
C LEU A 21 -6.84 3.89 -7.46
N ARG A 22 -5.83 4.74 -7.25
CA ARG A 22 -4.94 5.19 -8.32
C ARG A 22 -4.07 4.05 -8.83
N SER A 23 -3.94 3.97 -10.16
CA SER A 23 -3.08 3.03 -10.86
C SER A 23 -3.48 1.55 -10.64
N GLY A 24 -2.53 0.63 -10.76
CA GLY A 24 -2.77 -0.81 -10.66
C GLY A 24 -1.48 -1.59 -10.47
N LYS A 25 -1.52 -2.89 -10.77
CA LYS A 25 -0.37 -3.80 -10.64
C LYS A 25 0.93 -3.18 -11.16
N VAL A 26 2.03 -3.46 -10.47
CA VAL A 26 3.39 -2.95 -10.77
C VAL A 26 3.56 -1.45 -10.45
N SER A 27 2.75 -0.90 -9.57
CA SER A 27 2.94 0.46 -9.06
C SER A 27 2.95 0.51 -7.54
N THR A 28 3.45 1.58 -6.98
CA THR A 28 3.43 1.85 -5.54
C THR A 28 2.28 2.76 -5.11
N TRP A 29 1.38 3.10 -6.05
CA TRP A 29 0.11 3.75 -5.76
C TRP A 29 -0.87 2.77 -5.10
N GLU A 30 -1.90 3.26 -4.44
CA GLU A 30 -2.84 2.42 -3.70
C GLU A 30 -3.48 1.32 -4.55
N GLY A 31 -3.79 1.59 -5.83
CA GLY A 31 -4.33 0.58 -6.75
C GLY A 31 -3.37 -0.54 -7.11
N GLY A 32 -2.06 -0.34 -6.90
CA GLY A 32 -1.04 -1.37 -7.11
C GLY A 32 -0.70 -2.19 -5.88
N GLN A 33 -1.04 -1.67 -4.69
CA GLN A 33 -0.61 -2.25 -3.42
C GLN A 33 -1.77 -2.74 -2.55
N ARG A 34 -2.91 -2.03 -2.58
CA ARG A 34 -4.06 -2.39 -1.76
C ARG A 34 -4.80 -3.57 -2.36
N VAL A 35 -5.11 -4.55 -1.52
CA VAL A 35 -5.90 -5.74 -1.88
C VAL A 35 -7.09 -5.88 -0.94
N PRO A 36 -8.23 -6.43 -1.41
CA PRO A 36 -9.32 -6.83 -0.55
C PRO A 36 -8.87 -7.92 0.42
N ALA A 37 -9.29 -7.83 1.68
CA ALA A 37 -9.04 -8.86 2.67
C ALA A 37 -10.35 -9.24 3.38
N VAL A 38 -10.64 -10.54 3.44
CA VAL A 38 -11.80 -11.08 4.14
C VAL A 38 -11.32 -12.18 5.08
N PHE A 39 -11.66 -12.04 6.35
CA PHE A 39 -11.35 -13.03 7.36
C PHE A 39 -12.65 -13.61 7.90
N TRP A 40 -12.73 -14.94 7.93
CA TRP A 40 -13.90 -15.66 8.43
C TRP A 40 -13.46 -16.69 9.46
N ALA A 41 -13.93 -16.53 10.70
CA ALA A 41 -13.66 -17.45 11.81
C ALA A 41 -14.82 -17.37 12.82
N PRO A 42 -15.86 -18.22 12.68
CA PRO A 42 -17.00 -18.24 13.58
C PRO A 42 -16.58 -18.43 15.04
N GLY A 43 -17.18 -17.64 15.94
CA GLY A 43 -16.84 -17.62 17.36
C GLY A 43 -15.57 -16.84 17.73
N ARG A 44 -14.73 -16.46 16.77
CA ARG A 44 -13.52 -15.68 16.99
C ARG A 44 -13.59 -14.28 16.38
N ILE A 45 -14.17 -14.16 15.20
CA ILE A 45 -14.36 -12.89 14.49
C ILE A 45 -15.83 -12.55 14.49
N ARG A 46 -16.18 -11.34 14.91
CA ARG A 46 -17.55 -10.85 14.92
C ARG A 46 -18.05 -10.74 13.48
N PRO A 47 -19.24 -11.27 13.14
CA PRO A 47 -19.80 -11.15 11.81
C PRO A 47 -20.16 -9.69 11.47
N ASN A 48 -20.20 -9.38 10.17
CA ASN A 48 -20.59 -8.06 9.63
C ASN A 48 -19.78 -6.89 10.18
N THR A 49 -18.48 -7.10 10.43
CA THR A 49 -17.57 -6.03 10.87
C THR A 49 -16.60 -5.65 9.76
N THR A 50 -16.22 -4.37 9.76
CA THR A 50 -15.18 -3.84 8.88
C THR A 50 -14.09 -3.22 9.73
N CYS A 51 -12.84 -3.55 9.44
CA CYS A 51 -11.66 -2.94 10.07
C CYS A 51 -10.95 -2.05 9.05
N LYS A 52 -10.68 -0.79 9.42
CA LYS A 52 -9.94 0.19 8.61
C LYS A 52 -8.47 0.29 8.99
N THR A 53 -8.05 -0.36 10.08
CA THR A 53 -6.65 -0.38 10.50
C THR A 53 -5.79 -1.07 9.46
N MET A 54 -4.68 -0.44 9.11
CA MET A 54 -3.76 -0.97 8.11
C MET A 54 -3.13 -2.29 8.57
N ALA A 55 -3.16 -3.28 7.69
CA ALA A 55 -2.50 -4.56 7.83
C ALA A 55 -1.86 -4.96 6.49
N SER A 56 -0.99 -5.92 6.53
CA SER A 56 -0.27 -6.39 5.34
C SER A 56 -0.36 -7.91 5.21
N THR A 57 -0.10 -8.43 4.02
CA THR A 57 0.02 -9.88 3.81
C THR A 57 1.16 -10.50 4.61
N LEU A 58 2.15 -9.72 5.04
CA LEU A 58 3.24 -10.14 5.91
C LEU A 58 2.71 -10.56 7.30
N ASP A 59 1.60 -9.96 7.75
CA ASP A 59 0.97 -10.25 9.05
C ASP A 59 0.28 -11.63 9.08
N ILE A 60 0.05 -12.27 7.92
CA ILE A 60 -0.68 -13.55 7.83
C ILE A 60 0.07 -14.66 8.56
N LEU A 61 1.36 -14.82 8.32
CA LEU A 61 2.16 -15.89 8.93
C LEU A 61 2.16 -15.80 10.46
N PRO A 62 2.58 -14.71 11.10
CA PRO A 62 2.59 -14.63 12.57
C PRO A 62 1.18 -14.77 13.17
N THR A 63 0.16 -14.22 12.51
CA THR A 63 -1.22 -14.33 12.97
C THR A 63 -1.72 -15.78 12.95
N PHE A 64 -1.52 -16.48 11.85
CA PHE A 64 -1.98 -17.87 11.74
C PHE A 64 -1.18 -18.80 12.64
N THR A 65 0.11 -18.53 12.83
CA THR A 65 0.95 -19.25 13.80
C THR A 65 0.38 -19.12 15.21
N THR A 66 0.02 -17.90 15.64
CA THR A 66 -0.62 -17.65 16.94
C THR A 66 -1.98 -18.36 17.05
N LEU A 67 -2.84 -18.21 16.03
CA LEU A 67 -4.17 -18.82 16.03
C LEU A 67 -4.14 -20.36 16.06
N ALA A 68 -3.09 -20.96 15.51
CA ALA A 68 -2.86 -22.41 15.54
C ALA A 68 -2.21 -22.89 16.85
N GLY A 69 -1.86 -21.98 17.77
CA GLY A 69 -1.14 -22.33 19.01
C GLY A 69 0.31 -22.76 18.76
N ALA A 70 0.86 -22.48 17.60
CA ALA A 70 2.24 -22.77 17.24
C ALA A 70 3.18 -21.64 17.69
N LYS A 71 4.47 -21.93 17.66
CA LYS A 71 5.51 -20.92 17.96
C LYS A 71 5.98 -20.26 16.67
N THR A 72 5.97 -18.94 16.65
CA THR A 72 6.59 -18.17 15.57
C THR A 72 8.10 -18.44 15.52
N PRO A 73 8.69 -18.66 14.32
CA PRO A 73 10.13 -18.81 14.18
C PRO A 73 10.89 -17.64 14.82
N LYS A 74 12.01 -17.97 15.50
CA LYS A 74 12.91 -16.98 16.13
C LYS A 74 14.31 -16.98 15.53
N ASP A 75 14.52 -17.79 14.51
CA ASP A 75 15.79 -17.95 13.80
C ASP A 75 15.97 -16.90 12.67
N ARG A 76 14.96 -16.04 12.49
CA ARG A 76 14.94 -14.98 11.49
C ARG A 76 14.00 -13.86 11.91
N ASP A 77 14.24 -12.66 11.41
CA ASP A 77 13.34 -11.54 11.56
C ASP A 77 12.10 -11.72 10.67
N LEU A 78 10.94 -11.38 11.18
CA LEU A 78 9.67 -11.36 10.44
C LEU A 78 9.19 -9.92 10.34
N ASP A 79 8.94 -9.45 9.13
CA ASP A 79 8.42 -8.10 8.89
C ASP A 79 6.96 -7.94 9.31
N GLY A 80 6.21 -9.05 9.40
CA GLY A 80 4.81 -9.08 9.82
C GLY A 80 4.64 -9.22 11.33
N GLU A 81 3.44 -8.89 11.80
CA GLU A 81 3.03 -8.95 13.20
C GLU A 81 1.76 -9.77 13.37
N ASP A 82 1.54 -10.31 14.57
CA ASP A 82 0.28 -10.96 14.91
C ASP A 82 -0.85 -9.93 15.03
N ILE A 83 -1.84 -10.04 14.14
CA ILE A 83 -3.06 -9.21 14.12
C ILE A 83 -4.30 -9.95 14.66
N SER A 84 -4.14 -11.05 15.36
CA SER A 84 -5.27 -11.82 15.90
C SER A 84 -6.19 -10.98 16.80
N ARG A 85 -5.63 -10.06 17.58
CA ARG A 85 -6.40 -9.10 18.41
C ARG A 85 -7.20 -8.14 17.55
N LEU A 86 -6.61 -7.63 16.45
CA LEU A 86 -7.29 -6.76 15.49
C LEU A 86 -8.47 -7.50 14.83
N LEU A 87 -8.26 -8.75 14.41
CA LEU A 87 -9.31 -9.61 13.85
C LEU A 87 -10.43 -9.87 14.85
N ALA A 88 -10.13 -9.95 16.14
CA ALA A 88 -11.12 -10.06 17.22
C ALA A 88 -11.82 -8.71 17.55
N GLY A 89 -11.57 -7.66 16.77
CA GLY A 89 -12.18 -6.33 16.96
C GLY A 89 -11.58 -5.51 18.10
N ARG A 90 -10.34 -5.82 18.52
CA ARG A 90 -9.61 -5.05 19.53
C ARG A 90 -8.68 -4.07 18.82
N PHE A 91 -8.93 -2.80 19.01
CA PHE A 91 -8.09 -1.73 18.45
C PHE A 91 -6.70 -1.75 19.10
N ASP A 92 -5.68 -1.51 18.30
CA ASP A 92 -4.29 -1.38 18.73
C ASP A 92 -3.75 -0.04 18.22
N GLU A 93 -3.59 0.92 19.13
CA GLU A 93 -3.07 2.26 18.83
C GLU A 93 -1.65 2.23 18.27
N ALA A 94 -0.81 1.29 18.73
CA ALA A 94 0.56 1.16 18.24
C ALA A 94 0.64 0.89 16.74
N ARG A 95 -0.37 0.26 16.16
CA ARG A 95 -0.42 0.02 14.72
C ARG A 95 -0.66 1.29 13.89
N MET A 96 -1.18 2.36 14.49
CA MET A 96 -1.33 3.65 13.80
C MET A 96 0.03 4.29 13.51
N GLU A 97 1.04 3.98 14.32
CA GLU A 97 2.40 4.47 14.16
C GLU A 97 3.28 3.57 13.29
N LYS A 98 2.77 2.39 12.90
CA LYS A 98 3.52 1.46 12.05
C LYS A 98 3.83 2.10 10.70
N VAL A 99 5.10 1.99 10.31
CA VAL A 99 5.58 2.44 9.01
C VAL A 99 5.49 1.31 8.00
N TYR A 100 5.04 1.63 6.79
CA TYR A 100 5.04 0.74 5.65
C TYR A 100 5.89 1.34 4.53
N TYR A 101 6.80 0.51 4.01
CA TYR A 101 7.73 0.87 2.96
C TYR A 101 7.26 0.26 1.64
N TYR A 102 7.14 1.08 0.62
CA TYR A 102 6.64 0.68 -0.69
C TYR A 102 7.81 0.59 -1.67
N TYR A 103 8.23 -0.62 -1.93
CA TYR A 103 9.30 -0.89 -2.87
C TYR A 103 8.75 -1.27 -4.25
N LEU A 104 9.38 -0.75 -5.28
CA LEU A 104 9.30 -1.35 -6.60
C LEU A 104 10.65 -2.01 -6.89
N ARG A 105 10.70 -3.34 -6.83
CA ARG A 105 11.93 -4.13 -6.79
C ARG A 105 12.80 -3.72 -5.60
N THR A 106 14.01 -3.21 -5.89
CA THR A 106 14.98 -2.78 -4.87
C THR A 106 14.92 -1.29 -4.56
N THR A 107 14.00 -0.55 -5.19
CA THR A 107 13.91 0.90 -5.03
C THR A 107 12.74 1.25 -4.13
N LEU A 108 13.03 1.90 -3.00
CA LEU A 108 12.02 2.51 -2.15
C LEU A 108 11.38 3.68 -2.91
N GLN A 109 10.07 3.66 -3.06
CA GLN A 109 9.32 4.67 -3.81
C GLN A 109 8.32 5.45 -2.97
N ALA A 110 7.88 4.89 -1.86
CA ALA A 110 7.00 5.59 -0.93
C ALA A 110 7.13 5.03 0.47
N VAL A 111 6.75 5.83 1.45
CA VAL A 111 6.57 5.45 2.86
C VAL A 111 5.20 5.88 3.33
N ARG A 112 4.61 5.10 4.22
CA ARG A 112 3.32 5.42 4.84
C ARG A 112 3.38 5.23 6.33
N GLN A 113 2.86 6.22 7.07
CA GLN A 113 2.60 6.13 8.51
C GLN A 113 1.20 6.68 8.79
N GLY A 114 0.38 5.89 9.43
CA GLY A 114 -1.02 6.23 9.66
C GLY A 114 -1.77 6.55 8.35
N LYS A 115 -2.36 7.73 8.28
CA LYS A 115 -3.07 8.21 7.09
C LYS A 115 -2.17 8.83 6.02
N TRP A 116 -0.94 9.18 6.38
CA TRP A 116 -0.02 9.91 5.51
C TRP A 116 0.80 8.95 4.66
N LYS A 117 0.80 9.17 3.34
CA LYS A 117 1.66 8.46 2.40
C LYS A 117 2.48 9.45 1.60
N LEU A 118 3.79 9.31 1.68
CA LEU A 118 4.76 10.13 0.97
C LEU A 118 5.38 9.32 -0.16
N HIS A 119 5.22 9.78 -1.39
CA HIS A 119 6.01 9.28 -2.51
C HIS A 119 7.31 10.07 -2.61
N LEU A 120 8.42 9.33 -2.69
CA LEU A 120 9.75 9.88 -2.86
C LEU A 120 9.98 10.37 -4.29
N PRO A 121 10.84 11.37 -4.52
CA PRO A 121 11.15 11.86 -5.85
C PRO A 121 11.54 10.73 -6.80
N ARG A 122 11.05 10.78 -8.03
CA ARG A 122 11.32 9.76 -9.06
C ARG A 122 12.07 10.39 -10.21
N PRO A 123 13.32 9.98 -10.49
CA PRO A 123 14.12 10.52 -11.58
C PRO A 123 13.55 10.11 -12.95
N ALA A 124 13.86 10.89 -13.99
CA ALA A 124 13.44 10.60 -15.35
C ALA A 124 14.00 9.26 -15.86
N LYS A 125 15.25 8.92 -15.50
CA LYS A 125 15.81 7.58 -15.76
C LYS A 125 15.37 6.64 -14.64
N ARG A 126 14.62 5.62 -14.99
CA ARG A 126 13.99 4.67 -14.07
C ARG A 126 14.47 3.25 -14.37
N PRO A 127 15.65 2.85 -13.83
CA PRO A 127 16.22 1.54 -14.11
C PRO A 127 15.32 0.38 -13.68
N TRP A 128 14.46 0.57 -12.67
CA TRP A 128 13.46 -0.41 -12.26
C TRP A 128 12.37 -0.69 -13.29
N LEU A 129 12.15 0.22 -14.24
CA LEU A 129 11.18 0.03 -15.33
C LEU A 129 11.77 -0.63 -16.57
N ALA A 130 13.09 -0.65 -16.72
CA ALA A 130 13.73 -1.16 -17.93
C ALA A 130 13.21 -2.54 -18.37
N PRO A 131 12.95 -3.52 -17.48
CA PRO A 131 12.37 -4.79 -17.85
C PRO A 131 10.88 -4.72 -18.22
N PHE A 132 10.20 -3.64 -17.87
CA PHE A 132 8.77 -3.42 -18.14
C PHE A 132 8.54 -2.37 -19.21
N ALA A 133 9.59 -1.77 -19.78
CA ALA A 133 9.48 -0.70 -20.78
C ALA A 133 8.67 -1.09 -22.02
N LYS A 134 8.56 -2.40 -22.31
CA LYS A 134 7.69 -2.96 -23.33
C LYS A 134 6.30 -3.33 -22.80
N ASN A 135 6.08 -3.24 -21.51
CA ASN A 135 4.84 -3.64 -20.88
C ASN A 135 3.87 -2.46 -20.89
N LYS A 136 2.79 -2.56 -21.63
CA LYS A 136 1.72 -1.56 -21.75
C LYS A 136 0.89 -1.39 -20.45
N HIS A 137 1.29 -2.05 -19.38
CA HIS A 137 0.50 -2.21 -18.15
C HIS A 137 0.74 -1.13 -17.10
N ILE A 138 1.80 -0.33 -17.24
CA ILE A 138 2.04 0.80 -16.34
C ILE A 138 1.43 2.04 -16.97
N HIS A 139 0.49 2.67 -16.27
CA HIS A 139 -0.10 3.90 -16.77
C HIS A 139 0.98 4.99 -16.83
N PRO A 140 1.27 5.60 -18.00
CA PRO A 140 2.37 6.55 -18.16
C PRO A 140 2.30 7.74 -17.20
N LYS A 141 1.08 8.18 -16.84
CA LYS A 141 0.86 9.30 -15.90
C LYS A 141 1.23 8.94 -14.47
N ASP A 142 0.98 7.69 -14.05
CA ASP A 142 1.27 7.24 -12.69
C ASP A 142 2.74 6.95 -12.47
N ASP A 143 3.48 6.85 -13.56
CA ASP A 143 4.90 6.59 -13.57
C ASP A 143 5.73 7.79 -14.07
N ALA A 144 5.10 8.96 -14.15
CA ALA A 144 5.80 10.17 -14.48
C ALA A 144 6.93 10.49 -13.49
N ALA A 145 8.04 11.03 -14.00
CA ALA A 145 9.10 11.56 -13.15
C ALA A 145 8.58 12.80 -12.41
N PHE A 146 9.01 12.94 -11.16
CA PHE A 146 8.78 14.15 -10.38
C PHE A 146 9.98 14.40 -9.46
N GLY A 147 10.37 15.66 -9.30
CA GLY A 147 11.55 16.08 -8.55
C GLY A 147 11.29 16.31 -7.07
N GLU A 148 10.06 16.58 -6.70
CA GLU A 148 9.66 16.89 -5.33
C GLU A 148 8.82 15.77 -4.73
N PRO A 149 8.87 15.56 -3.40
CA PRO A 149 8.02 14.59 -2.73
C PRO A 149 6.54 14.90 -2.91
N LEU A 150 5.71 13.86 -3.04
CA LEU A 150 4.26 14.01 -3.11
C LEU A 150 3.64 13.39 -1.86
N LEU A 151 2.85 14.16 -1.11
CA LEU A 151 2.17 13.72 0.11
C LEU A 151 0.66 13.60 -0.10
N TYR A 152 0.09 12.50 0.39
CA TYR A 152 -1.34 12.23 0.31
C TYR A 152 -1.91 11.87 1.68
N ASP A 153 -3.12 12.38 1.97
CA ASP A 153 -3.93 11.99 3.12
C ASP A 153 -4.90 10.88 2.70
N LEU A 154 -4.55 9.63 2.93
CA LEU A 154 -5.32 8.48 2.47
C LEU A 154 -6.64 8.25 3.24
N GLU A 155 -6.90 9.00 4.31
CA GLU A 155 -8.18 8.97 4.99
C GLU A 155 -9.24 9.75 4.21
N GLY A 156 -8.89 10.92 3.69
CA GLY A 156 -9.76 11.76 2.88
C GLY A 156 -9.62 11.56 1.37
N ASP A 157 -8.45 11.09 0.92
CA ASP A 157 -8.10 10.95 -0.50
C ASP A 157 -7.42 9.61 -0.78
N VAL A 158 -8.18 8.53 -0.67
CA VAL A 158 -7.67 7.16 -0.94
C VAL A 158 -7.23 6.96 -2.40
N SER A 159 -7.67 7.85 -3.27
CA SER A 159 -7.35 7.84 -4.71
C SER A 159 -6.04 8.57 -5.05
N GLU A 160 -5.37 9.16 -4.08
CA GLU A 160 -4.10 9.88 -4.25
C GLU A 160 -4.19 10.95 -5.35
N THR A 161 -5.25 11.76 -5.32
CA THR A 161 -5.55 12.78 -6.35
C THR A 161 -4.99 14.16 -6.00
N THR A 162 -4.87 14.47 -4.70
CA THR A 162 -4.53 15.81 -4.20
C THR A 162 -3.22 15.77 -3.42
N ASN A 163 -2.15 16.31 -4.02
CA ASN A 163 -0.88 16.47 -3.33
C ASN A 163 -0.97 17.58 -2.29
N VAL A 164 -0.81 17.24 -1.01
CA VAL A 164 -0.87 18.17 0.13
C VAL A 164 0.50 18.45 0.76
N ALA A 165 1.60 18.15 0.07
CA ALA A 165 2.96 18.31 0.59
C ALA A 165 3.26 19.75 1.02
N GLN A 166 2.88 20.74 0.21
CA GLN A 166 3.11 22.16 0.50
C GLN A 166 2.38 22.63 1.76
N ALA A 167 1.18 22.09 2.02
CA ALA A 167 0.38 22.43 3.20
C ALA A 167 0.87 21.72 4.47
N ASN A 168 1.68 20.65 4.35
CA ASN A 168 2.11 19.81 5.46
C ASN A 168 3.64 19.57 5.50
N PRO A 169 4.48 20.63 5.51
CA PRO A 169 5.93 20.48 5.40
C PRO A 169 6.56 19.70 6.57
N LYS A 170 5.97 19.75 7.76
CA LYS A 170 6.44 18.98 8.93
C LYS A 170 6.26 17.48 8.72
N VAL A 171 5.12 17.06 8.16
CA VAL A 171 4.84 15.65 7.85
C VAL A 171 5.78 15.16 6.75
N VAL A 172 6.00 15.97 5.70
CA VAL A 172 6.97 15.65 4.65
C VAL A 172 8.35 15.41 5.24
N LYS A 173 8.85 16.32 6.10
CA LYS A 173 10.15 16.18 6.74
C LYS A 173 10.25 14.92 7.60
N GLN A 174 9.20 14.61 8.38
CA GLN A 174 9.14 13.41 9.21
C GLN A 174 9.24 12.14 8.35
N LEU A 175 8.43 12.05 7.30
CA LEU A 175 8.40 10.85 6.45
C LEU A 175 9.65 10.70 5.58
N LEU A 176 10.29 11.80 5.18
CA LEU A 176 11.60 11.75 4.53
C LEU A 176 12.67 11.17 5.46
N ALA A 177 12.72 11.62 6.72
CA ALA A 177 13.65 11.08 7.72
C ALA A 177 13.42 9.59 8.02
N ILE A 178 12.20 9.09 7.85
CA ILE A 178 11.88 7.65 7.96
C ILE A 178 12.37 6.87 6.73
N ALA A 179 12.43 7.52 5.58
CA ALA A 179 12.82 6.89 4.31
C ALA A 179 14.35 6.79 4.10
N GLU A 180 15.14 7.52 4.88
CA GLU A 180 16.62 7.50 4.89
C GLU A 180 17.15 6.29 5.67
#